data_cd385d746e18665bd337d9ca7e2d7b06
#
_entry.id   cd385d746e18665bd337d9ca7e2d7b06
#
_cell.length_a   1.000
_cell.length_b   1.000
_cell.length_c   1.000
_cell.angle_alpha   90.00
_cell.angle_beta   90.00
_cell.angle_gamma   90.00
#
_symmetry.space_group_name_H-M   'P 1'
#
loop_
_entity.id
_entity.type
_entity.pdbx_description
1 polymer ?
#
loop_
_entity_poly.entity_id
_entity_poly.type
_entity_poly.pdbx_seq_one_letter_code
_entity_poly.pdbx_strand_id
1 'polypeptide(L)'
;MDYCLADVSRSPYPSNGCIRPGGGFPPDHLPMSNLPFPELVKQARSIRRFIEGDPIPAEEVRRLVDIVRFVPSASNQQPLRYRLVTEEVERAKVFPCLRWASALKRWVGPQEGERPTAYILIVKGRSRHVGHDAGIAAQTIQLAATAAGYGACIMDAMDKNALQRALGLGREREVELVLALGRPAEKVELEELVFGANSAYWRTTDQVHHVPKRRLADVLIA
;
A
#
# COMPACT_ATOMS: atom_id res chain seq x y z
N MET A 1 33.55 38.85 3.76
CA MET A 1 32.45 38.02 3.23
C MET A 1 31.67 37.53 4.43
N ASP A 2 30.74 38.37 4.87
CA ASP A 2 30.00 38.13 6.11
C ASP A 2 28.78 37.28 5.80
N TYR A 3 28.73 36.07 6.35
CA TYR A 3 27.53 35.23 6.35
C TYR A 3 26.57 35.81 7.39
N CYS A 4 25.50 36.40 6.91
CA CYS A 4 24.40 36.88 7.71
C CYS A 4 23.74 35.69 8.41
N LEU A 5 23.93 35.56 9.73
CA LEU A 5 23.19 34.64 10.59
C LEU A 5 21.71 35.10 10.62
N ALA A 6 20.84 34.38 9.95
CA ALA A 6 19.40 34.61 10.04
C ALA A 6 18.95 34.34 11.48
N ASP A 7 18.28 35.31 12.04
CA ASP A 7 17.65 35.27 13.37
C ASP A 7 16.58 34.17 13.42
N VAL A 8 16.83 33.10 14.17
CA VAL A 8 15.97 31.91 14.32
C VAL A 8 14.82 32.18 15.32
N SER A 9 14.65 33.39 15.81
CA SER A 9 13.69 33.73 16.89
C SER A 9 12.24 33.94 16.45
N ARG A 10 11.91 33.82 15.16
CA ARG A 10 10.53 33.96 14.66
C ARG A 10 10.01 32.68 14.01
N SER A 11 9.65 31.72 14.85
CA SER A 11 8.83 30.59 14.41
C SER A 11 7.41 31.10 14.05
N PRO A 12 6.90 30.84 12.84
CA PRO A 12 5.54 31.22 12.47
C PRO A 12 4.45 30.34 13.10
N TYR A 13 4.82 29.44 14.00
CA TYR A 13 3.88 28.55 14.67
C TYR A 13 3.56 29.05 16.07
N PRO A 14 2.27 29.16 16.45
CA PRO A 14 1.90 29.53 17.80
C PRO A 14 2.38 28.47 18.79
N SER A 15 3.05 28.90 19.83
CA SER A 15 3.71 28.08 20.86
C SER A 15 2.78 27.35 21.83
N ASN A 16 1.50 27.18 21.53
CA ASN A 16 0.51 26.57 22.41
C ASN A 16 -0.33 25.49 21.72
N GLY A 17 0.32 24.47 21.20
CA GLY A 17 -0.31 23.18 20.91
C GLY A 17 0.05 22.18 22.01
N CYS A 18 -0.83 22.03 23.01
CA CYS A 18 -0.63 21.06 24.08
C CYS A 18 -0.54 19.65 23.46
N ILE A 19 0.68 19.14 23.29
CA ILE A 19 0.91 17.73 23.00
C ILE A 19 0.48 17.00 24.27
N ARG A 20 -0.70 16.40 24.26
CA ARG A 20 -1.10 15.47 25.32
C ARG A 20 -0.23 14.22 25.19
N PRO A 21 0.62 13.88 26.16
CA PRO A 21 1.20 12.55 26.25
C PRO A 21 0.06 11.60 26.64
N GLY A 22 -0.32 10.69 25.78
CA GLY A 22 -1.33 9.71 26.16
C GLY A 22 -2.25 9.29 25.01
N GLY A 23 -1.73 8.65 24.03
CA GLY A 23 -2.39 7.65 23.24
C GLY A 23 -1.46 6.47 23.19
N GLY A 24 -1.47 5.65 24.24
CA GLY A 24 -0.76 4.37 24.24
C GLY A 24 -1.24 3.57 23.02
N PHE A 25 -0.32 2.83 22.40
CA PHE A 25 -0.68 1.85 21.39
C PHE A 25 -1.75 0.93 22.00
N PRO A 26 -2.85 0.62 21.31
CA PRO A 26 -3.80 -0.34 21.78
C PRO A 26 -3.06 -1.67 22.03
N PRO A 27 -3.24 -2.32 23.20
CA PRO A 27 -2.46 -3.49 23.61
C PRO A 27 -2.81 -4.79 22.87
N ASP A 28 -3.77 -4.80 21.97
CA ASP A 28 -4.22 -6.02 21.32
C ASP A 28 -3.50 -6.26 20.01
N HIS A 29 -2.47 -7.09 20.10
CA HIS A 29 -1.61 -7.46 18.99
C HIS A 29 -2.17 -8.66 18.24
N LEU A 30 -2.37 -8.49 16.92
CA LEU A 30 -2.18 -9.62 16.02
C LEU A 30 -0.77 -10.18 16.26
N PRO A 31 -0.60 -11.50 16.22
CA PRO A 31 0.73 -12.09 16.18
C PRO A 31 1.39 -11.63 14.89
N MET A 32 2.12 -10.52 14.97
CA MET A 32 3.01 -10.07 13.90
C MET A 32 4.08 -11.15 13.74
N SER A 33 4.37 -11.54 12.49
CA SER A 33 5.43 -12.50 12.24
C SER A 33 6.75 -12.01 12.84
N ASN A 34 7.47 -12.89 13.52
CA ASN A 34 8.82 -12.61 14.04
C ASN A 34 9.89 -12.68 12.93
N LEU A 35 9.51 -12.47 11.68
CA LEU A 35 10.43 -12.49 10.56
C LEU A 35 11.45 -11.35 10.67
N PRO A 36 12.74 -11.61 10.43
CA PRO A 36 13.71 -10.55 10.23
C PRO A 36 13.24 -9.59 9.11
N PHE A 37 13.48 -8.29 9.28
CA PHE A 37 13.00 -7.28 8.34
C PHE A 37 13.36 -7.56 6.86
N PRO A 38 14.58 -8.03 6.51
CA PRO A 38 14.89 -8.41 5.12
C PRO A 38 13.97 -9.50 4.56
N GLU A 39 13.62 -10.50 5.37
CA GLU A 39 12.73 -11.59 4.96
C GLU A 39 11.28 -11.09 4.80
N LEU A 40 10.82 -10.21 5.69
CA LEU A 40 9.53 -9.56 5.55
C LEU A 40 9.44 -8.78 4.23
N VAL A 41 10.49 -8.02 3.88
CA VAL A 41 10.57 -7.30 2.60
C VAL A 41 10.52 -8.24 1.40
N LYS A 42 11.17 -9.41 1.47
CA LYS A 42 11.12 -10.41 0.41
C LYS A 42 9.73 -11.04 0.25
N GLN A 43 9.03 -11.27 1.36
CA GLN A 43 7.68 -11.87 1.36
C GLN A 43 6.58 -10.88 0.98
N ALA A 44 6.75 -9.58 1.28
CA ALA A 44 5.79 -8.52 0.94
C ALA A 44 5.76 -8.27 -0.57
N ARG A 45 5.04 -9.13 -1.29
CA ARG A 45 4.88 -9.06 -2.75
C ARG A 45 3.47 -8.62 -3.14
N SER A 46 3.32 -8.22 -4.40
CA SER A 46 2.00 -7.91 -4.97
C SER A 46 1.19 -9.19 -5.11
N ILE A 47 0.36 -9.49 -4.13
CA ILE A 47 -0.58 -10.61 -4.12
C ILE A 47 -1.85 -10.18 -4.87
N ARG A 48 -2.27 -10.99 -5.84
CA ARG A 48 -3.40 -10.66 -6.72
C ARG A 48 -4.51 -11.71 -6.72
N ARG A 49 -4.30 -12.83 -6.01
CA ARG A 49 -5.30 -13.88 -5.78
C ARG A 49 -5.43 -14.08 -4.28
N PHE A 50 -6.66 -14.12 -3.80
CA PHE A 50 -6.97 -14.17 -2.37
C PHE A 50 -7.96 -15.29 -2.09
N ILE A 51 -8.03 -15.75 -0.86
CA ILE A 51 -9.08 -16.66 -0.38
C ILE A 51 -10.29 -15.79 -0.05
N GLU A 52 -11.21 -15.63 -1.02
CA GLU A 52 -12.36 -14.73 -0.86
C GLU A 52 -13.30 -15.17 0.26
N GLY A 53 -13.36 -16.49 0.53
CA GLY A 53 -14.15 -17.07 1.62
C GLY A 53 -13.59 -16.87 3.02
N ASP A 54 -12.33 -16.33 3.16
CA ASP A 54 -11.72 -15.98 4.45
C ASP A 54 -11.43 -14.47 4.50
N PRO A 55 -12.45 -13.64 4.76
CA PRO A 55 -12.31 -12.20 4.69
C PRO A 55 -11.44 -11.65 5.82
N ILE A 56 -10.61 -10.64 5.48
CA ILE A 56 -9.88 -9.87 6.48
C ILE A 56 -10.87 -9.08 7.36
N PRO A 57 -10.79 -9.18 8.71
CA PRO A 57 -11.64 -8.41 9.60
C PRO A 57 -11.48 -6.90 9.40
N ALA A 58 -12.58 -6.16 9.45
CA ALA A 58 -12.56 -4.69 9.28
C ALA A 58 -11.62 -3.99 10.29
N GLU A 59 -11.51 -4.52 11.50
CA GLU A 59 -10.62 -4.00 12.54
C GLU A 59 -9.15 -4.16 12.15
N GLU A 60 -8.78 -5.26 11.48
CA GLU A 60 -7.43 -5.45 10.96
C GLU A 60 -7.09 -4.42 9.88
N VAL A 61 -8.02 -4.15 8.97
CA VAL A 61 -7.85 -3.09 7.96
C VAL A 61 -7.67 -1.72 8.61
N ARG A 62 -8.40 -1.45 9.71
CA ARG A 62 -8.25 -0.23 10.51
C ARG A 62 -6.88 -0.14 11.17
N ARG A 63 -6.37 -1.25 11.74
CA ARG A 63 -5.02 -1.31 12.34
C ARG A 63 -3.92 -1.01 11.34
N LEU A 64 -4.03 -1.48 10.10
CA LEU A 64 -3.06 -1.16 9.05
C LEU A 64 -2.97 0.36 8.83
N VAL A 65 -4.10 1.06 8.87
CA VAL A 65 -4.14 2.52 8.75
C VAL A 65 -3.64 3.21 10.04
N ASP A 66 -3.88 2.64 11.21
CA ASP A 66 -3.34 3.18 12.45
C ASP A 66 -1.81 3.14 12.49
N ILE A 67 -1.19 2.06 11.99
CA ILE A 67 0.27 1.98 11.82
C ILE A 67 0.77 3.05 10.86
N VAL A 68 0.11 3.22 9.73
CA VAL A 68 0.61 4.10 8.66
C VAL A 68 0.48 5.58 8.97
N ARG A 69 -0.33 5.98 9.94
CA ARG A 69 -0.40 7.39 10.37
C ARG A 69 0.90 7.91 11.01
N PHE A 70 1.83 7.02 11.38
CA PHE A 70 3.13 7.36 11.97
C PHE A 70 4.26 7.46 10.94
N VAL A 71 4.01 7.16 9.67
CA VAL A 71 5.07 7.26 8.65
C VAL A 71 5.46 8.70 8.38
N PRO A 72 6.71 8.95 7.95
CA PRO A 72 7.14 10.28 7.56
C PRO A 72 6.27 10.87 6.44
N SER A 73 6.07 12.18 6.50
CA SER A 73 5.41 12.96 5.45
C SER A 73 6.24 14.22 5.18
N ALA A 74 6.28 14.67 3.93
CA ALA A 74 7.04 15.86 3.54
C ALA A 74 6.62 17.06 4.38
N SER A 75 7.59 17.68 5.09
CA SER A 75 7.35 18.78 6.04
C SER A 75 6.27 18.47 7.09
N ASN A 76 6.05 17.22 7.39
CA ASN A 76 4.99 16.72 8.27
C ASN A 76 3.56 17.21 7.90
N GLN A 77 3.31 17.43 6.61
CA GLN A 77 2.03 17.98 6.13
C GLN A 77 0.86 16.99 6.24
N GLN A 78 1.13 15.69 6.28
CA GLN A 78 0.14 14.63 6.48
C GLN A 78 -1.09 14.77 5.56
N PRO A 79 -0.91 14.89 4.23
CA PRO A 79 -1.98 15.22 3.30
C PRO A 79 -2.90 14.04 2.98
N LEU A 80 -2.49 12.83 3.37
CA LEU A 80 -3.21 11.60 3.01
C LEU A 80 -4.43 11.37 3.89
N ARG A 81 -5.46 10.79 3.28
CA ARG A 81 -6.65 10.26 3.94
C ARG A 81 -6.88 8.85 3.42
N TYR A 82 -7.58 8.03 4.18
CA TYR A 82 -7.78 6.62 3.86
C TYR A 82 -9.27 6.29 3.86
N ARG A 83 -9.75 5.66 2.79
CA ARG A 83 -11.09 5.08 2.72
C ARG A 83 -10.95 3.57 2.80
N LEU A 84 -11.51 2.97 3.83
CA LEU A 84 -11.59 1.53 4.01
C LEU A 84 -12.85 1.00 3.31
N VAL A 85 -12.72 -0.11 2.61
CA VAL A 85 -13.80 -0.79 1.92
C VAL A 85 -13.74 -2.26 2.31
N THR A 86 -14.58 -2.67 3.23
CA THR A 86 -14.66 -4.03 3.80
C THR A 86 -15.98 -4.72 3.45
N GLU A 87 -17.04 -3.94 3.30
CA GLU A 87 -18.36 -4.45 3.01
C GLU A 87 -18.44 -5.01 1.57
N GLU A 88 -19.07 -6.16 1.40
CA GLU A 88 -19.19 -6.88 0.13
C GLU A 88 -19.77 -6.00 -0.98
N VAL A 89 -20.86 -5.29 -0.67
CA VAL A 89 -21.55 -4.40 -1.61
C VAL A 89 -20.64 -3.27 -2.10
N GLU A 90 -19.78 -2.72 -1.24
CA GLU A 90 -18.81 -1.69 -1.64
C GLU A 90 -17.65 -2.31 -2.41
N ARG A 91 -17.13 -3.48 -1.99
CA ARG A 91 -16.06 -4.21 -2.70
C ARG A 91 -16.46 -4.52 -4.14
N ALA A 92 -17.71 -4.95 -4.35
CA ALA A 92 -18.27 -5.23 -5.67
C ALA A 92 -18.30 -3.98 -6.58
N LYS A 93 -18.40 -2.77 -6.02
CA LYS A 93 -18.32 -1.51 -6.78
C LYS A 93 -16.89 -1.10 -7.11
N VAL A 94 -15.94 -1.42 -6.24
CA VAL A 94 -14.50 -1.08 -6.42
C VAL A 94 -13.85 -2.00 -7.45
N PHE A 95 -14.10 -3.30 -7.39
CA PHE A 95 -13.43 -4.32 -8.19
C PHE A 95 -13.40 -4.00 -9.70
N PRO A 96 -14.51 -3.64 -10.37
CA PRO A 96 -14.52 -3.38 -11.81
C PRO A 96 -13.76 -2.09 -12.21
N CYS A 97 -13.47 -1.21 -11.25
CA CYS A 97 -12.70 0.01 -11.50
C CYS A 97 -11.19 -0.23 -11.60
N LEU A 98 -10.71 -1.41 -11.22
CA LEU A 98 -9.30 -1.74 -11.13
C LEU A 98 -8.80 -2.46 -12.38
N ARG A 99 -7.51 -2.28 -12.71
CA ARG A 99 -6.82 -2.98 -13.79
C ARG A 99 -5.73 -3.86 -13.20
N TRP A 100 -5.76 -5.14 -13.54
CA TRP A 100 -4.89 -6.15 -12.94
C TRP A 100 -3.71 -6.51 -13.82
N ALA A 101 -2.51 -6.63 -13.21
CA ALA A 101 -1.32 -7.30 -13.74
C ALA A 101 -1.04 -7.09 -15.24
N SER A 102 -0.74 -5.88 -15.68
CA SER A 102 -0.54 -5.51 -17.09
C SER A 102 0.46 -6.37 -17.86
N ALA A 103 1.46 -6.99 -17.18
CA ALA A 103 2.41 -7.90 -17.82
C ALA A 103 1.82 -9.28 -18.11
N LEU A 104 0.72 -9.68 -17.46
CA LEU A 104 0.02 -10.94 -17.74
C LEU A 104 -1.08 -10.72 -18.78
N LYS A 105 -0.71 -10.55 -20.03
CA LYS A 105 -1.58 -10.10 -21.14
C LYS A 105 -2.90 -10.86 -21.32
N ARG A 106 -2.99 -12.13 -20.87
CA ARG A 106 -4.19 -12.96 -20.99
C ARG A 106 -4.96 -13.12 -19.68
N TRP A 107 -4.48 -12.51 -18.60
CA TRP A 107 -5.11 -12.61 -17.30
C TRP A 107 -5.88 -11.33 -16.97
N VAL A 108 -7.18 -11.44 -16.87
CA VAL A 108 -8.10 -10.30 -16.68
C VAL A 108 -8.25 -9.87 -15.21
N GLY A 109 -7.68 -10.62 -14.28
CA GLY A 109 -7.79 -10.40 -12.85
C GLY A 109 -8.25 -11.65 -12.10
N PRO A 110 -8.35 -11.57 -10.76
CA PRO A 110 -8.82 -12.68 -9.94
C PRO A 110 -10.29 -13.01 -10.27
N GLN A 111 -10.58 -14.30 -10.34
CA GLN A 111 -11.94 -14.82 -10.57
C GLN A 111 -12.75 -14.76 -9.28
N GLU A 112 -14.02 -15.11 -9.35
CA GLU A 112 -14.86 -15.34 -8.19
C GLU A 112 -14.25 -16.44 -7.31
N GLY A 113 -14.27 -16.25 -6.00
CA GLY A 113 -13.53 -17.06 -5.04
C GLY A 113 -12.08 -16.61 -4.79
N GLU A 114 -11.52 -15.76 -5.67
CA GLU A 114 -10.14 -15.28 -5.58
C GLU A 114 -10.04 -13.75 -5.42
N ARG A 115 -11.16 -13.05 -5.29
CA ARG A 115 -11.20 -11.58 -5.22
C ARG A 115 -10.69 -11.08 -3.88
N PRO A 116 -10.18 -9.84 -3.82
CA PRO A 116 -9.81 -9.19 -2.56
C PRO A 116 -10.99 -9.08 -1.59
N THR A 117 -10.71 -9.26 -0.31
CA THR A 117 -11.73 -9.18 0.74
C THR A 117 -11.77 -7.82 1.44
N ALA A 118 -10.83 -6.94 1.12
CA ALA A 118 -10.87 -5.53 1.52
C ALA A 118 -10.06 -4.65 0.56
N TYR A 119 -10.33 -3.35 0.60
CA TYR A 119 -9.51 -2.33 -0.04
C TYR A 119 -9.22 -1.18 0.90
N ILE A 120 -8.01 -0.63 0.80
CA ILE A 120 -7.65 0.67 1.37
C ILE A 120 -7.38 1.62 0.19
N LEU A 121 -8.17 2.66 0.05
CA LEU A 121 -7.92 3.71 -0.91
C LEU A 121 -7.13 4.82 -0.22
N ILE A 122 -5.96 5.14 -0.76
CA ILE A 122 -5.18 6.30 -0.36
C ILE A 122 -5.70 7.49 -1.16
N VAL A 123 -6.29 8.44 -0.45
CA VAL A 123 -6.92 9.63 -1.01
C VAL A 123 -6.03 10.83 -0.71
N LYS A 124 -5.69 11.59 -1.73
CA LYS A 124 -4.85 12.76 -1.56
C LYS A 124 -5.68 14.01 -1.25
N GLY A 125 -5.12 14.81 -0.32
CA GLY A 125 -5.48 16.20 -0.17
C GLY A 125 -4.65 17.11 -1.10
N ARG A 126 -4.76 18.40 -0.94
CA ARG A 126 -3.98 19.39 -1.69
C ARG A 126 -2.54 19.44 -1.14
N SER A 127 -1.60 18.79 -1.78
CA SER A 127 -0.16 18.87 -1.52
C SER A 127 0.65 18.56 -2.79
N ARG A 128 1.82 19.16 -2.94
CA ARG A 128 2.73 18.90 -4.07
C ARG A 128 3.53 17.61 -3.91
N HIS A 129 3.65 17.07 -2.70
CA HIS A 129 4.51 15.91 -2.38
C HIS A 129 3.72 14.61 -2.16
N VAL A 130 2.45 14.59 -2.52
CA VAL A 130 1.53 13.46 -2.25
C VAL A 130 2.02 12.12 -2.78
N GLY A 131 2.64 12.09 -3.98
CA GLY A 131 3.09 10.83 -4.59
C GLY A 131 4.14 10.10 -3.75
N HIS A 132 5.11 10.80 -3.17
CA HIS A 132 6.11 10.20 -2.29
C HIS A 132 5.48 9.70 -0.99
N ASP A 133 4.67 10.52 -0.34
CA ASP A 133 3.96 10.16 0.90
C ASP A 133 3.05 8.94 0.66
N ALA A 134 2.34 8.90 -0.49
CA ALA A 134 1.48 7.78 -0.84
C ALA A 134 2.26 6.47 -1.06
N GLY A 135 3.43 6.54 -1.69
CA GLY A 135 4.31 5.39 -1.86
C GLY A 135 4.84 4.84 -0.53
N ILE A 136 5.26 5.72 0.38
CA ILE A 136 5.71 5.37 1.74
C ILE A 136 4.56 4.70 2.50
N ALA A 137 3.37 5.30 2.49
CA ALA A 137 2.19 4.77 3.15
C ALA A 137 1.78 3.40 2.59
N ALA A 138 1.72 3.27 1.26
CA ALA A 138 1.34 2.03 0.59
C ALA A 138 2.30 0.89 0.91
N GLN A 139 3.63 1.14 0.85
CA GLN A 139 4.63 0.13 1.20
C GLN A 139 4.55 -0.28 2.67
N THR A 140 4.29 0.67 3.57
CA THR A 140 4.13 0.38 5.00
C THR A 140 2.90 -0.49 5.25
N ILE A 141 1.76 -0.19 4.61
CA ILE A 141 0.55 -1.03 4.69
C ILE A 141 0.85 -2.44 4.17
N GLN A 142 1.54 -2.56 3.04
CA GLN A 142 1.89 -3.87 2.47
C GLN A 142 2.77 -4.71 3.40
N LEU A 143 3.79 -4.10 4.02
CA LEU A 143 4.66 -4.77 4.99
C LEU A 143 3.88 -5.19 6.24
N ALA A 144 3.06 -4.31 6.80
CA ALA A 144 2.24 -4.59 7.96
C ALA A 144 1.21 -5.68 7.69
N ALA A 145 0.54 -5.66 6.52
CA ALA A 145 -0.37 -6.71 6.11
C ALA A 145 0.35 -8.06 6.00
N THR A 146 1.53 -8.09 5.37
CA THR A 146 2.33 -9.31 5.25
C THR A 146 2.75 -9.84 6.62
N ALA A 147 3.21 -8.98 7.52
CA ALA A 147 3.56 -9.35 8.89
C ALA A 147 2.37 -9.94 9.67
N ALA A 148 1.15 -9.51 9.35
CA ALA A 148 -0.10 -10.02 9.92
C ALA A 148 -0.67 -11.25 9.16
N GLY A 149 0.07 -11.82 8.18
CA GLY A 149 -0.34 -12.99 7.42
C GLY A 149 -1.34 -12.70 6.29
N TYR A 150 -1.50 -11.44 5.90
CA TYR A 150 -2.32 -11.02 4.77
C TYR A 150 -1.47 -10.65 3.55
N GLY A 151 -2.06 -10.84 2.37
CA GLY A 151 -1.50 -10.36 1.11
C GLY A 151 -2.00 -8.96 0.79
N ALA A 152 -1.18 -8.19 0.07
CA ALA A 152 -1.57 -6.88 -0.45
C ALA A 152 -1.09 -6.69 -1.90
N CYS A 153 -1.86 -5.93 -2.69
CA CYS A 153 -1.46 -5.45 -4.01
C CYS A 153 -1.65 -3.94 -4.09
N ILE A 154 -0.55 -3.20 -4.26
CA ILE A 154 -0.59 -1.76 -4.51
C ILE A 154 -0.94 -1.54 -5.97
N MET A 155 -1.95 -0.72 -6.25
CA MET A 155 -2.49 -0.48 -7.58
C MET A 155 -2.62 1.02 -7.85
N ASP A 156 -2.07 1.45 -8.99
CA ASP A 156 -2.27 2.78 -9.58
C ASP A 156 -3.14 2.70 -10.85
N ALA A 157 -3.14 1.55 -11.51
CA ALA A 157 -3.93 1.32 -12.71
C ALA A 157 -5.42 1.13 -12.38
N MET A 158 -6.20 2.22 -12.44
CA MET A 158 -7.62 2.26 -12.10
C MET A 158 -8.37 3.32 -12.92
N ASP A 159 -9.68 3.16 -13.04
CA ASP A 159 -10.58 4.25 -13.46
C ASP A 159 -10.92 5.10 -12.22
N LYS A 160 -10.13 6.16 -12.00
CA LYS A 160 -10.29 7.08 -10.85
C LYS A 160 -11.68 7.71 -10.80
N ASN A 161 -12.24 8.09 -11.96
CA ASN A 161 -13.55 8.74 -12.03
C ASN A 161 -14.69 7.76 -11.70
N ALA A 162 -14.62 6.53 -12.23
CA ALA A 162 -15.59 5.49 -11.89
C ALA A 162 -15.54 5.17 -10.39
N LEU A 163 -14.33 5.06 -9.83
CA LEU A 163 -14.11 4.76 -8.42
C LEU A 163 -14.66 5.87 -7.50
N GLN A 164 -14.40 7.14 -7.84
CA GLN A 164 -14.97 8.28 -7.10
C GLN A 164 -16.50 8.25 -7.08
N ARG A 165 -17.13 8.02 -8.23
CA ARG A 165 -18.59 7.90 -8.33
C ARG A 165 -19.13 6.70 -7.55
N ALA A 166 -18.49 5.55 -7.69
CA ALA A 166 -18.91 4.30 -7.05
C ALA A 166 -18.95 4.38 -5.52
N LEU A 167 -18.03 5.16 -4.94
CA LEU A 167 -17.88 5.33 -3.49
C LEU A 167 -18.43 6.67 -2.96
N GLY A 168 -19.00 7.50 -3.80
CA GLY A 168 -19.54 8.81 -3.40
C GLY A 168 -18.47 9.76 -2.86
N LEU A 169 -17.22 9.66 -3.33
CA LEU A 169 -16.16 10.56 -2.92
C LEU A 169 -16.38 11.94 -3.56
N GLY A 170 -16.27 13.00 -2.76
CA GLY A 170 -16.37 14.38 -3.24
C GLY A 170 -15.24 14.70 -4.24
N ARG A 171 -15.46 15.71 -5.11
CA ARG A 171 -14.49 16.12 -6.14
C ARG A 171 -13.13 16.55 -5.60
N GLU A 172 -13.08 16.96 -4.34
CA GLU A 172 -11.87 17.34 -3.62
C GLU A 172 -11.02 16.16 -3.15
N ARG A 173 -11.55 14.94 -3.28
CA ARG A 173 -10.94 13.70 -2.81
C ARG A 173 -10.53 12.83 -3.98
N GLU A 174 -9.32 13.03 -4.47
CA GLU A 174 -8.76 12.22 -5.56
C GLU A 174 -8.09 10.97 -5.01
N VAL A 175 -8.42 9.80 -5.57
CA VAL A 175 -7.75 8.55 -5.22
C VAL A 175 -6.37 8.52 -5.88
N GLU A 176 -5.34 8.35 -5.06
CA GLU A 176 -3.95 8.26 -5.51
C GLU A 176 -3.53 6.81 -5.74
N LEU A 177 -3.76 5.93 -4.77
CA LEU A 177 -3.47 4.51 -4.85
C LEU A 177 -4.61 3.69 -4.23
N VAL A 178 -4.74 2.44 -4.67
CA VAL A 178 -5.60 1.44 -4.04
C VAL A 178 -4.74 0.27 -3.59
N LEU A 179 -4.93 -0.20 -2.36
CA LEU A 179 -4.40 -1.49 -1.93
C LEU A 179 -5.54 -2.50 -1.87
N ALA A 180 -5.41 -3.57 -2.64
CA ALA A 180 -6.27 -4.74 -2.54
C ALA A 180 -5.69 -5.68 -1.48
N LEU A 181 -6.52 -6.20 -0.58
CA LEU A 181 -6.13 -6.93 0.62
C LEU A 181 -6.96 -8.21 0.80
N GLY A 182 -6.37 -9.22 1.44
CA GLY A 182 -7.02 -10.47 1.82
C GLY A 182 -6.01 -11.56 2.19
N ARG A 183 -6.49 -12.75 2.51
CA ARG A 183 -5.62 -13.91 2.68
C ARG A 183 -5.04 -14.32 1.34
N PRO A 184 -3.69 -14.51 1.23
CA PRO A 184 -3.07 -14.85 -0.05
C PRO A 184 -3.50 -16.26 -0.52
N ALA A 185 -3.86 -16.37 -1.81
CA ALA A 185 -4.19 -17.63 -2.48
C ALA A 185 -3.20 -17.93 -3.62
N GLU A 186 -2.06 -17.27 -3.67
CA GLU A 186 -1.01 -17.53 -4.65
C GLU A 186 0.38 -17.60 -4.01
N LYS A 187 1.24 -18.40 -4.61
CA LYS A 187 2.66 -18.45 -4.28
C LYS A 187 3.42 -17.48 -5.18
N VAL A 188 4.32 -16.70 -4.59
CA VAL A 188 5.20 -15.78 -5.31
C VAL A 188 6.65 -16.18 -5.06
N GLU A 189 7.43 -16.33 -6.13
CA GLU A 189 8.85 -16.63 -6.07
C GLU A 189 9.68 -15.48 -6.66
N LEU A 190 10.76 -15.13 -5.97
CA LEU A 190 11.74 -14.16 -6.45
C LEU A 190 12.80 -14.88 -7.25
N GLU A 191 13.08 -14.35 -8.45
CA GLU A 191 14.10 -14.87 -9.35
C GLU A 191 15.25 -13.86 -9.49
N GLU A 192 16.48 -14.34 -9.65
CA GLU A 192 17.55 -13.44 -10.03
C GLU A 192 17.42 -13.05 -11.51
N LEU A 193 17.37 -11.76 -11.79
CA LEU A 193 17.32 -11.26 -13.15
C LEU A 193 18.69 -11.33 -13.80
N VAL A 194 18.82 -12.17 -14.84
CA VAL A 194 20.02 -12.20 -15.67
C VAL A 194 20.19 -10.86 -16.39
N PHE A 195 21.42 -10.34 -16.43
CA PHE A 195 21.72 -9.07 -17.11
C PHE A 195 21.23 -9.05 -18.56
N GLY A 196 20.53 -8.01 -18.95
CA GLY A 196 19.94 -7.88 -20.28
C GLY A 196 18.62 -8.64 -20.51
N ALA A 197 18.19 -9.49 -19.56
CA ALA A 197 16.92 -10.20 -19.66
C ALA A 197 15.71 -9.28 -19.36
N ASN A 198 14.53 -9.70 -19.80
CA ASN A 198 13.28 -9.00 -19.55
C ASN A 198 12.90 -9.10 -18.07
N SER A 199 12.61 -7.98 -17.43
CA SER A 199 12.18 -7.89 -16.01
C SER A 199 10.68 -8.17 -15.79
N ALA A 200 9.91 -8.47 -16.83
CA ALA A 200 8.48 -8.77 -16.69
C ALA A 200 8.28 -10.02 -15.83
N TYR A 201 7.36 -9.92 -14.87
CA TYR A 201 6.91 -11.07 -14.11
C TYR A 201 6.04 -11.99 -14.96
N TRP A 202 6.04 -13.28 -14.65
CA TRP A 202 5.24 -14.30 -15.34
C TRP A 202 4.61 -15.28 -14.35
N ARG A 203 3.77 -16.17 -14.87
CA ARG A 203 3.13 -17.21 -14.07
C ARG A 203 3.28 -18.57 -14.79
N THR A 204 3.64 -19.59 -14.04
CA THR A 204 3.73 -20.97 -14.52
C THR A 204 2.34 -21.61 -14.63
N THR A 205 2.28 -22.80 -15.26
CA THR A 205 1.03 -23.55 -15.41
C THR A 205 0.43 -24.00 -14.09
N ASP A 206 1.28 -24.25 -13.07
CA ASP A 206 0.91 -24.56 -11.69
C ASP A 206 0.61 -23.31 -10.84
N GLN A 207 0.49 -22.16 -11.52
CA GLN A 207 0.06 -20.87 -10.94
C GLN A 207 1.05 -20.21 -9.97
N VAL A 208 2.33 -20.61 -9.96
CA VAL A 208 3.37 -19.89 -9.23
C VAL A 208 3.70 -18.58 -9.97
N HIS A 209 3.73 -17.49 -9.22
CA HIS A 209 4.00 -16.15 -9.74
C HIS A 209 5.48 -15.80 -9.55
N HIS A 210 6.24 -15.71 -10.66
CA HIS A 210 7.68 -15.45 -10.67
C HIS A 210 7.98 -13.97 -10.87
N VAL A 211 8.83 -13.39 -10.01
CA VAL A 211 9.17 -11.96 -10.01
C VAL A 211 10.69 -11.77 -10.09
N PRO A 212 11.23 -11.44 -11.27
CA PRO A 212 12.67 -11.22 -11.44
C PRO A 212 13.14 -9.97 -10.70
N LYS A 213 14.30 -10.05 -10.05
CA LYS A 213 14.94 -8.95 -9.34
C LYS A 213 16.39 -8.78 -9.81
N ARG A 214 16.77 -7.53 -10.10
CA ARG A 214 18.16 -7.19 -10.44
C ARG A 214 19.10 -7.55 -9.31
N ARG A 215 20.32 -7.97 -9.64
CA ARG A 215 21.39 -8.17 -8.67
C ARG A 215 21.82 -6.86 -8.05
N LEU A 216 22.40 -6.91 -6.87
CA LEU A 216 22.88 -5.70 -6.17
C LEU A 216 23.84 -4.89 -7.05
N ALA A 217 24.79 -5.56 -7.73
CA ALA A 217 25.71 -4.91 -8.63
C ALA A 217 25.06 -4.15 -9.80
N ASP A 218 23.86 -4.58 -10.22
CA ASP A 218 23.14 -3.97 -11.34
C ASP A 218 22.26 -2.75 -10.90
N VAL A 219 22.18 -2.47 -9.62
CA VAL A 219 21.39 -1.35 -9.07
C VAL A 219 22.24 -0.31 -8.36
N LEU A 220 23.50 -0.61 -8.06
CA LEU A 220 24.45 0.36 -7.52
C LEU A 220 25.12 1.14 -8.67
N ILE A 221 25.23 2.44 -8.49
CA ILE A 221 26.01 3.33 -9.36
C ILE A 221 27.34 3.59 -8.65
N ALA A 222 28.44 3.35 -9.35
CA ALA A 222 29.78 3.63 -8.85
C ALA A 222 30.11 5.12 -8.93
#